data_8d31cfac2e57d8a6468cd66b3df115df
#
_entry.id   8d31cfac2e57d8a6468cd66b3df115df
#
_cell.length_a   1.000
_cell.length_b   1.000
_cell.length_c   1.000
_cell.angle_alpha   90.00
_cell.angle_beta   90.00
_cell.angle_gamma   90.00
#
_symmetry.space_group_name_H-M   'P 1'
#
loop_
_entity.id
_entity.type
_entity.pdbx_description
1 polymer ?
#
loop_
_entity_poly.entity_id
_entity_poly.type
_entity_poly.pdbx_seq_one_letter_code
_entity_poly.pdbx_strand_id
1 'polypeptide(L)'
;MKLLIKKAKIIDSSSSLNEKIVDVLVENGKITAIDKNISDDQAKVVSFKNLHLSRGWVDLHTNLQDPGYEHKEDFESGRKAAAAGGFTRIGLSPLSLPVRDSKSQIEYVINQNKSTLVELLPYGTVSKNA
;
A
#
# COMPACT_ATOMS: atom_id res chain seq x y z
N MET A 1 13.49 -10.78 -8.11
CA MET A 1 14.09 -9.42 -8.09
C MET A 1 14.67 -9.17 -6.70
N LYS A 2 15.94 -8.71 -6.64
CA LYS A 2 16.60 -8.31 -5.39
C LYS A 2 16.77 -6.80 -5.33
N LEU A 3 16.49 -6.20 -4.16
CA LEU A 3 16.67 -4.79 -3.90
C LEU A 3 17.42 -4.59 -2.59
N LEU A 4 18.51 -3.84 -2.61
CA LEU A 4 19.28 -3.47 -1.43
C LEU A 4 19.10 -1.97 -1.14
N ILE A 5 18.41 -1.67 -0.07
CA ILE A 5 18.20 -0.30 0.41
C ILE A 5 19.33 0.01 1.40
N LYS A 6 20.18 0.98 1.07
CA LYS A 6 21.36 1.33 1.86
C LYS A 6 21.12 2.51 2.77
N LYS A 7 21.59 2.38 4.02
CA LYS A 7 21.63 3.46 5.02
C LYS A 7 20.29 4.17 5.22
N ALA A 8 19.21 3.39 5.27
CA ALA A 8 17.89 3.92 5.55
C ALA A 8 17.66 4.07 7.05
N LYS A 9 17.16 5.23 7.49
CA LYS A 9 16.68 5.44 8.84
C LYS A 9 15.29 4.81 8.96
N ILE A 10 15.12 3.85 9.86
CA ILE A 10 13.84 3.19 10.09
C ILE A 10 12.91 4.11 10.89
N ILE A 11 11.69 4.28 10.41
CA ILE A 11 10.63 5.03 11.08
C ILE A 11 9.47 4.08 11.37
N ASP A 12 9.53 3.42 12.52
CA ASP A 12 8.51 2.49 13.01
C ASP A 12 8.60 2.38 14.53
N SER A 13 7.75 3.09 15.25
CA SER A 13 7.73 3.13 16.72
C SER A 13 7.49 1.78 17.38
N SER A 14 6.94 0.80 16.65
CA SER A 14 6.72 -0.56 17.14
C SER A 14 7.94 -1.48 16.94
N SER A 15 8.97 -1.02 16.20
CA SER A 15 10.16 -1.81 15.89
C SER A 15 11.31 -1.50 16.87
N SER A 16 12.05 -2.53 17.26
CA SER A 16 13.32 -2.37 18.00
C SER A 16 14.42 -1.68 17.17
N LEU A 17 14.18 -1.51 15.86
CA LEU A 17 15.07 -0.81 14.93
C LEU A 17 14.65 0.66 14.71
N ASN A 18 13.60 1.15 15.39
CA ASN A 18 13.15 2.52 15.22
C ASN A 18 14.31 3.51 15.39
N GLU A 19 14.39 4.49 14.49
CA GLU A 19 15.43 5.52 14.38
C GLU A 19 16.86 5.03 14.09
N LYS A 20 17.10 3.72 13.95
CA LYS A 20 18.40 3.19 13.55
C LYS A 20 18.60 3.33 12.04
N ILE A 21 19.84 3.58 11.65
CA ILE A 21 20.27 3.59 10.25
C ILE A 21 20.83 2.21 9.92
N VAL A 22 20.17 1.52 8.99
CA VAL A 22 20.46 0.15 8.59
C VAL A 22 20.34 -0.03 7.07
N ASP A 23 20.88 -1.13 6.59
CA ASP A 23 20.64 -1.63 5.25
C ASP A 23 19.50 -2.66 5.29
N VAL A 24 18.68 -2.69 4.26
CA VAL A 24 17.55 -3.63 4.13
C VAL A 24 17.64 -4.35 2.79
N LEU A 25 17.74 -5.67 2.83
CA LEU A 25 17.68 -6.52 1.64
C LEU A 25 16.27 -7.06 1.45
N VAL A 26 15.74 -6.85 0.25
CA VAL A 26 14.43 -7.36 -0.17
C VAL A 26 14.61 -8.31 -1.32
N GLU A 27 14.12 -9.53 -1.19
CA GLU A 27 14.13 -10.56 -2.24
C GLU A 27 12.70 -11.04 -2.51
N ASN A 28 12.29 -11.02 -3.76
CA ASN A 28 10.96 -11.49 -4.19
C ASN A 28 9.80 -10.89 -3.35
N GLY A 29 9.90 -9.58 -3.06
CA GLY A 29 8.88 -8.86 -2.30
C GLY A 29 8.89 -9.08 -0.78
N LYS A 30 9.91 -9.77 -0.24
CA LYS A 30 10.07 -10.01 1.20
C LYS A 30 11.39 -9.47 1.70
N ILE A 31 11.38 -8.89 2.90
CA ILE A 31 12.61 -8.51 3.61
C ILE A 31 13.30 -9.78 4.06
N THR A 32 14.54 -10.00 3.60
CA THR A 32 15.34 -11.19 3.92
C THR A 32 16.48 -10.89 4.88
N ALA A 33 16.96 -9.66 4.94
CA ALA A 33 17.98 -9.24 5.89
C ALA A 33 17.85 -7.76 6.26
N ILE A 34 18.17 -7.43 7.50
CA ILE A 34 18.33 -6.07 8.00
C ILE A 34 19.59 -6.04 8.85
N ASP A 35 20.60 -5.25 8.45
CA ASP A 35 21.86 -5.12 9.18
C ASP A 35 22.50 -3.75 8.89
N LYS A 36 23.59 -3.42 9.60
CA LYS A 36 24.35 -2.17 9.38
C LYS A 36 25.10 -2.15 8.05
N ASN A 37 25.58 -3.30 7.59
CA ASN A 37 26.38 -3.43 6.38
C ASN A 37 26.00 -4.71 5.63
N ILE A 38 25.19 -4.59 4.60
CA ILE A 38 24.84 -5.68 3.70
C ILE A 38 25.52 -5.43 2.35
N SER A 39 26.12 -6.46 1.76
CA SER A 39 26.62 -6.46 0.39
C SER A 39 25.95 -7.57 -0.40
N ASP A 40 25.44 -7.25 -1.57
CA ASP A 40 24.89 -8.23 -2.52
C ASP A 40 25.09 -7.66 -3.93
N ASP A 41 26.00 -8.29 -4.68
CA ASP A 41 26.39 -7.84 -6.03
C ASP A 41 25.29 -8.07 -7.08
N GLN A 42 24.26 -8.86 -6.73
CA GLN A 42 23.12 -9.14 -7.61
C GLN A 42 21.92 -8.23 -7.32
N ALA A 43 21.96 -7.46 -6.24
CA ALA A 43 20.86 -6.60 -5.85
C ALA A 43 20.93 -5.23 -6.54
N LYS A 44 19.77 -4.73 -6.97
CA LYS A 44 19.63 -3.32 -7.35
C LYS A 44 19.77 -2.47 -6.10
N VAL A 45 20.76 -1.59 -6.06
CA VAL A 45 21.01 -0.72 -4.91
C VAL A 45 20.16 0.56 -4.99
N VAL A 46 19.49 0.88 -3.88
CA VAL A 46 18.82 2.16 -3.63
C VAL A 46 19.52 2.86 -2.48
N SER A 47 20.05 4.06 -2.73
CA SER A 47 20.75 4.84 -1.72
C SER A 47 20.55 6.33 -2.00
N PHE A 48 20.04 7.06 -1.01
CA PHE A 48 19.85 8.51 -1.06
C PHE A 48 20.32 9.15 0.24
N LYS A 49 20.70 10.41 0.17
CA LYS A 49 20.98 11.20 1.39
C LYS A 49 19.69 11.32 2.21
N ASN A 50 19.77 11.05 3.52
CA ASN A 50 18.63 11.12 4.44
C ASN A 50 17.46 10.20 4.05
N LEU A 51 17.75 9.01 3.53
CA LEU A 51 16.72 8.03 3.22
C LEU A 51 16.02 7.57 4.50
N HIS A 52 14.70 7.60 4.50
CA HIS A 52 13.86 7.07 5.56
C HIS A 52 13.03 5.91 5.02
N LEU A 53 12.81 4.90 5.84
CA LEU A 53 12.00 3.73 5.52
C LEU A 53 10.95 3.53 6.61
N SER A 54 9.68 3.56 6.23
CA SER A 54 8.55 3.30 7.11
C SER A 54 7.71 2.14 6.59
N ARG A 55 6.75 1.70 7.38
CA ARG A 55 5.63 0.88 6.85
C ARG A 55 4.88 1.67 5.80
N GLY A 56 4.26 0.98 4.85
CA GLY A 56 3.35 1.58 3.91
C GLY A 56 2.16 2.23 4.65
N TRP A 57 1.74 3.38 4.17
CA TRP A 57 0.69 4.16 4.82
C TRP A 57 -0.69 3.59 4.50
N VAL A 58 -1.66 3.93 5.34
CA VAL A 58 -3.06 3.56 5.18
C VAL A 58 -3.89 4.84 5.12
N ASP A 59 -4.63 5.02 4.03
CA ASP A 59 -5.67 6.03 3.97
C ASP A 59 -7.00 5.39 4.37
N LEU A 60 -7.64 5.95 5.39
CA LEU A 60 -8.89 5.38 5.92
C LEU A 60 -10.13 5.85 5.16
N HIS A 61 -10.02 6.84 4.26
CA HIS A 61 -11.19 7.35 3.56
C HIS A 61 -10.83 7.93 2.19
N THR A 62 -11.14 7.19 1.13
CA THR A 62 -11.02 7.63 -0.25
C THR A 62 -12.36 7.48 -1.00
N ASN A 63 -12.53 8.26 -2.05
CA ASN A 63 -13.72 8.26 -2.88
C ASN A 63 -13.44 7.71 -4.28
N LEU A 64 -12.90 6.49 -4.36
CA LEU A 64 -12.92 5.78 -5.64
C LEU A 64 -14.33 5.29 -5.89
N GLN A 65 -15.01 5.91 -6.82
CA GLN A 65 -16.44 5.69 -7.06
C GLN A 65 -16.69 4.65 -8.17
N ASP A 66 -15.89 3.59 -8.17
CA ASP A 66 -16.06 2.39 -8.97
C ASP A 66 -16.81 1.34 -8.12
N PRO A 67 -17.92 0.77 -8.60
CA PRO A 67 -18.57 1.05 -9.88
C PRO A 67 -19.46 2.31 -9.89
N GLY A 68 -19.70 2.82 -11.11
CA GLY A 68 -20.75 3.78 -11.41
C GLY A 68 -20.28 5.20 -11.74
N TYR A 69 -19.06 5.59 -11.33
CA TYR A 69 -18.48 6.89 -11.62
C TYR A 69 -17.01 6.77 -12.01
N GLU A 70 -16.66 5.71 -12.75
CA GLU A 70 -15.29 5.37 -13.16
C GLU A 70 -14.62 6.50 -13.98
N HIS A 71 -15.44 7.34 -14.62
CA HIS A 71 -14.96 8.53 -15.34
C HIS A 71 -14.31 9.59 -14.42
N LYS A 72 -14.58 9.54 -13.12
CA LYS A 72 -13.93 10.42 -12.13
C LYS A 72 -12.64 9.79 -11.60
N GLU A 73 -12.73 8.53 -11.13
CA GLU A 73 -11.62 7.77 -10.59
C GLU A 73 -12.00 6.29 -10.57
N ASP A 74 -11.21 5.44 -11.23
CA ASP A 74 -11.36 4.00 -11.17
C ASP A 74 -10.36 3.37 -10.17
N PHE A 75 -10.47 2.05 -9.95
CA PHE A 75 -9.58 1.35 -9.02
C PHE A 75 -8.12 1.34 -9.48
N GLU A 76 -7.85 1.34 -10.78
CA GLU A 76 -6.48 1.28 -11.28
C GLU A 76 -5.76 2.62 -11.11
N SER A 77 -6.39 3.71 -11.52
CA SER A 77 -5.85 5.05 -11.37
C SER A 77 -5.68 5.44 -9.91
N GLY A 78 -6.69 5.15 -9.07
CA GLY A 78 -6.63 5.39 -7.64
C GLY A 78 -5.52 4.62 -6.93
N ARG A 79 -5.29 3.34 -7.28
CA ARG A 79 -4.16 2.56 -6.78
C ARG A 79 -2.81 3.14 -7.22
N LYS A 80 -2.67 3.59 -8.46
CA LYS A 80 -1.44 4.22 -8.94
C LYS A 80 -1.13 5.50 -8.16
N ALA A 81 -2.14 6.34 -7.94
CA ALA A 81 -2.01 7.55 -7.13
C ALA A 81 -1.62 7.23 -5.68
N ALA A 82 -2.31 6.26 -5.06
CA ALA A 82 -2.01 5.81 -3.70
C ALA A 82 -0.58 5.26 -3.58
N ALA A 83 -0.16 4.40 -4.51
CA ALA A 83 1.20 3.86 -4.54
C ALA A 83 2.26 4.95 -4.69
N ALA A 84 2.03 5.95 -5.54
CA ALA A 84 2.92 7.10 -5.71
C ALA A 84 3.03 7.93 -4.41
N GLY A 85 1.97 7.98 -3.60
CA GLY A 85 1.96 8.61 -2.28
C GLY A 85 2.54 7.75 -1.15
N GLY A 86 2.95 6.50 -1.42
CA GLY A 86 3.47 5.58 -0.40
C GLY A 86 2.39 4.84 0.41
N PHE A 87 1.13 4.90 -0.02
CA PHE A 87 0.04 4.13 0.58
C PHE A 87 0.05 2.70 0.07
N THR A 88 -0.19 1.76 0.96
CA THR A 88 -0.32 0.33 0.66
C THR A 88 -1.73 -0.20 0.86
N ARG A 89 -2.58 0.58 1.53
CA ARG A 89 -4.00 0.31 1.74
C ARG A 89 -4.80 1.59 1.68
N ILE A 90 -5.99 1.51 1.10
CA ILE A 90 -6.93 2.63 1.04
C ILE A 90 -8.36 2.16 1.37
N GLY A 91 -9.00 2.84 2.31
CA GLY A 91 -10.39 2.63 2.70
C GLY A 91 -11.35 3.31 1.73
N LEU A 92 -12.25 2.56 1.14
CA LEU A 92 -13.17 3.06 0.13
C LEU A 92 -14.51 3.44 0.74
N SER A 93 -14.91 4.70 0.58
CA SER A 93 -16.27 5.17 0.86
C SER A 93 -17.31 4.27 0.16
N PRO A 94 -18.46 3.96 0.80
CA PRO A 94 -19.49 3.12 0.20
C PRO A 94 -20.29 3.82 -0.90
N LEU A 95 -20.03 5.11 -1.15
CA LEU A 95 -20.77 5.96 -2.09
C LEU A 95 -20.38 5.68 -3.54
N SER A 96 -20.76 4.52 -4.03
CA SER A 96 -20.67 4.08 -5.44
C SER A 96 -22.07 3.97 -6.04
N LEU A 97 -22.19 3.65 -7.31
CA LEU A 97 -23.49 3.41 -7.95
C LEU A 97 -23.49 2.01 -8.60
N PRO A 98 -24.23 1.04 -8.02
CA PRO A 98 -25.04 1.17 -6.81
C PRO A 98 -24.21 1.37 -5.53
N VAL A 99 -24.84 1.92 -4.49
CA VAL A 99 -24.24 2.07 -3.15
C VAL A 99 -23.86 0.70 -2.60
N ARG A 100 -22.70 0.58 -1.96
CA ARG A 100 -22.22 -0.69 -1.38
C ARG A 100 -22.97 -1.05 -0.09
N ASP A 101 -24.13 -1.67 -0.22
CA ASP A 101 -25.02 -2.09 0.88
C ASP A 101 -25.22 -3.60 0.96
N SER A 102 -24.54 -4.38 0.13
CA SER A 102 -24.67 -5.82 0.04
C SER A 102 -23.33 -6.54 0.02
N LYS A 103 -23.34 -7.82 0.41
CA LYS A 103 -22.19 -8.70 0.40
C LYS A 103 -21.53 -8.79 -0.99
N SER A 104 -22.34 -8.92 -2.03
CA SER A 104 -21.83 -9.05 -3.41
C SER A 104 -21.06 -7.83 -3.88
N GLN A 105 -21.48 -6.63 -3.48
CA GLN A 105 -20.78 -5.38 -3.81
C GLN A 105 -19.46 -5.24 -3.03
N ILE A 106 -19.40 -5.70 -1.80
CA ILE A 106 -18.15 -5.77 -1.02
C ILE A 106 -17.20 -6.79 -1.65
N GLU A 107 -17.70 -7.98 -2.00
CA GLU A 107 -16.90 -9.03 -2.64
C GLU A 107 -16.37 -8.60 -4.02
N TYR A 108 -17.13 -7.80 -4.76
CA TYR A 108 -16.67 -7.21 -6.02
C TYR A 108 -15.34 -6.45 -5.81
N VAL A 109 -15.28 -5.56 -4.82
CA VAL A 109 -14.07 -4.79 -4.52
C VAL A 109 -12.94 -5.68 -3.97
N ILE A 110 -13.26 -6.61 -3.05
CA ILE A 110 -12.26 -7.52 -2.49
C ILE A 110 -11.59 -8.37 -3.58
N ASN A 111 -12.37 -8.81 -4.56
CA ASN A 111 -11.85 -9.61 -5.68
C ASN A 111 -10.88 -8.83 -6.59
N GLN A 112 -10.90 -7.50 -6.56
CA GLN A 112 -9.93 -6.67 -7.27
C GLN A 112 -8.54 -6.67 -6.60
N ASN A 113 -8.40 -7.17 -5.36
CA ASN A 113 -7.13 -7.12 -4.62
C ASN A 113 -6.12 -8.21 -5.01
N LYS A 114 -6.43 -9.06 -5.99
CA LYS A 114 -5.53 -10.13 -6.42
C LYS A 114 -4.29 -9.55 -7.11
N SER A 115 -3.11 -9.85 -6.55
CA SER A 115 -1.79 -9.47 -7.13
C SER A 115 -1.59 -7.96 -7.32
N THR A 116 -2.17 -7.13 -6.46
CA THR A 116 -2.06 -5.67 -6.52
C THR A 116 -1.08 -5.12 -5.49
N LEU A 117 -0.47 -3.95 -5.78
CA LEU A 117 0.45 -3.27 -4.88
C LEU A 117 -0.28 -2.57 -3.73
N VAL A 118 -1.48 -2.05 -3.99
CA VAL A 118 -2.31 -1.35 -3.00
C VAL A 118 -3.60 -2.13 -2.78
N GLU A 119 -3.87 -2.46 -1.52
CA GLU A 119 -5.08 -3.16 -1.11
C GLU A 119 -6.25 -2.17 -0.95
N LEU A 120 -7.40 -2.50 -1.56
CA LEU A 120 -8.66 -1.79 -1.37
C LEU A 120 -9.42 -2.37 -0.19
N LEU A 121 -9.81 -1.53 0.75
CA LEU A 121 -10.59 -1.88 1.94
C LEU A 121 -12.01 -1.32 1.79
N PRO A 122 -12.98 -2.07 1.24
CA PRO A 122 -14.31 -1.53 1.02
C PRO A 122 -15.10 -1.36 2.32
N TYR A 123 -15.73 -0.21 2.50
CA TYR A 123 -16.77 -0.02 3.50
C TYR A 123 -18.13 -0.32 2.90
N GLY A 124 -19.03 -0.88 3.72
CA GLY A 124 -20.44 -1.01 3.42
C GLY A 124 -21.25 0.04 4.18
N THR A 125 -22.44 0.38 3.66
CA THR A 125 -23.41 1.19 4.41
C THR A 125 -24.05 0.37 5.53
N VAL A 126 -24.46 1.04 6.59
CA VAL A 126 -25.20 0.41 7.71
C VAL A 126 -26.64 0.10 7.31
N SER A 127 -27.22 0.92 6.44
CA SER A 127 -28.59 0.75 5.94
C SER A 127 -28.60 0.36 4.46
N LYS A 128 -29.66 -0.33 4.03
CA LYS A 128 -29.92 -0.59 2.62
C LYS A 128 -30.49 0.65 1.93
N ASN A 129 -30.13 0.83 0.67
CA ASN A 129 -30.61 1.96 -0.16
C ASN A 129 -30.31 3.34 0.47
N ALA A 130 -29.17 3.47 1.13
CA ALA A 130 -28.77 4.73 1.78
C ALA A 130 -28.30 5.78 0.76
#